data_28ab567c1612c77475e701edcea22d3d
#
_entry.id   28ab567c1612c77475e701edcea22d3d
#
_cell.length_a   1.000
_cell.length_b   1.000
_cell.length_c   1.000
_cell.angle_alpha   90.00
_cell.angle_beta   90.00
_cell.angle_gamma   90.00
#
_symmetry.space_group_name_H-M   'P 1'
#
loop_
_entity.id
_entity.type
_entity.pdbx_description
1 polymer ?
#
loop_
_entity_poly.entity_id
_entity_poly.type
_entity_poly.pdbx_seq_one_letter_code
_entity_poly.pdbx_strand_id
1 'polypeptide(L)'
;MRKGSVGMLVSAAVICAGVAAVAQAQTSGMTFFVTSVGSGKGADFGGLAGADKHCQTLAAAVGAGNRTWRAYLSNSASGSSPAVNARDRIGKGPWQNVKGDVIAKDVAELHGNNNLTKQTALSEKGAVVNGRGDTPNQHDILTGSQPDGTAFAGSDDKTCGNWTKSGTDGSAIVGHHDRTGLDTSPPALSWNSSHPTKGCNDDGLKSTGGAGLLYCFKAG
;
A
#
# COMPACT_ATOMS: atom_id res chain seq x y z
N MET A 1 -2.19 72.79 -18.82
CA MET A 1 -2.38 71.99 -17.54
C MET A 1 -3.06 70.66 -17.87
N ARG A 2 -2.31 69.57 -17.94
CA ARG A 2 -2.85 68.22 -18.11
C ARG A 2 -2.53 67.45 -16.87
N LYS A 3 -3.57 66.98 -16.17
CA LYS A 3 -3.48 66.14 -14.99
C LYS A 3 -3.31 64.69 -15.45
N GLY A 4 -2.19 64.03 -15.12
CA GLY A 4 -1.98 62.60 -15.32
C GLY A 4 -2.61 61.81 -14.16
N SER A 5 -3.47 60.85 -14.48
CA SER A 5 -3.98 59.86 -13.54
C SER A 5 -2.97 58.70 -13.43
N VAL A 6 -2.50 58.46 -12.22
CA VAL A 6 -1.69 57.27 -11.86
C VAL A 6 -2.66 56.15 -11.58
N GLY A 7 -2.71 55.15 -12.45
CA GLY A 7 -3.45 53.89 -12.20
C GLY A 7 -2.66 52.98 -11.26
N MET A 8 -3.27 52.67 -10.14
CA MET A 8 -2.75 51.77 -9.12
C MET A 8 -3.02 50.30 -9.53
N LEU A 9 -1.98 49.62 -9.97
CA LEU A 9 -2.03 48.15 -10.20
C LEU A 9 -1.94 47.45 -8.84
N VAL A 10 -3.07 46.95 -8.37
CA VAL A 10 -3.11 46.07 -7.21
C VAL A 10 -2.81 44.64 -7.69
N SER A 11 -1.65 44.11 -7.30
CA SER A 11 -1.18 42.79 -7.63
C SER A 11 -2.00 41.72 -6.86
N ALA A 12 -2.69 40.85 -7.59
CA ALA A 12 -3.35 39.67 -7.09
C ALA A 12 -2.31 38.52 -6.89
N ALA A 13 -1.68 38.49 -5.72
CA ALA A 13 -0.66 37.46 -5.39
C ALA A 13 -0.90 36.85 -4.00
N VAL A 14 -2.10 36.29 -3.69
CA VAL A 14 -2.35 35.68 -2.38
C VAL A 14 -3.24 34.42 -2.44
N ILE A 15 -3.28 33.60 -3.48
CA ILE A 15 -4.17 32.41 -3.50
C ILE A 15 -3.44 31.05 -3.55
N CYS A 16 -2.14 30.98 -3.85
CA CYS A 16 -1.45 29.68 -3.99
C CYS A 16 -0.89 29.07 -2.70
N ALA A 17 -0.65 29.85 -1.64
CA ALA A 17 0.00 29.35 -0.42
C ALA A 17 -0.90 28.48 0.47
N GLY A 18 -2.22 28.70 0.46
CA GLY A 18 -3.15 28.01 1.35
C GLY A 18 -3.41 26.55 0.98
N VAL A 19 -3.47 26.23 -0.31
CA VAL A 19 -3.77 24.85 -0.78
C VAL A 19 -2.59 23.90 -0.54
N ALA A 20 -1.37 24.36 -0.74
CA ALA A 20 -0.17 23.55 -0.47
C ALA A 20 0.02 23.26 1.03
N ALA A 21 -0.29 24.22 1.91
CA ALA A 21 -0.20 24.04 3.36
C ALA A 21 -1.25 23.06 3.90
N VAL A 22 -2.47 23.06 3.37
CA VAL A 22 -3.52 22.12 3.75
C VAL A 22 -3.17 20.70 3.31
N ALA A 23 -2.65 20.50 2.09
CA ALA A 23 -2.21 19.20 1.60
C ALA A 23 -1.05 18.64 2.45
N GLN A 24 -0.07 19.44 2.83
CA GLN A 24 1.02 19.03 3.71
C GLN A 24 0.56 18.69 5.14
N ALA A 25 -0.38 19.43 5.69
CA ALA A 25 -0.95 19.14 7.01
C ALA A 25 -1.72 17.81 6.99
N GLN A 26 -2.43 17.50 5.92
CA GLN A 26 -3.17 16.25 5.76
C GLN A 26 -2.23 15.03 5.69
N THR A 27 -1.11 15.11 4.97
CA THR A 27 -0.13 14.01 4.87
C THR A 27 0.72 13.86 6.12
N SER A 28 0.84 14.91 6.96
CA SER A 28 1.62 14.86 8.20
C SER A 28 1.11 13.83 9.22
N GLY A 29 -0.18 13.51 9.19
CA GLY A 29 -0.81 12.48 10.04
C GLY A 29 -0.75 11.06 9.47
N MET A 30 -0.56 10.89 8.17
CA MET A 30 -0.62 9.58 7.49
C MET A 30 0.45 8.62 8.00
N THR A 31 0.04 7.42 8.39
CA THR A 31 0.93 6.34 8.83
C THR A 31 0.61 5.00 8.12
N PHE A 32 -0.34 5.01 7.20
CA PHE A 32 -0.76 3.88 6.37
C PHE A 32 -1.25 4.38 5.02
N PHE A 33 -0.96 3.63 3.95
CA PHE A 33 -1.57 3.79 2.63
C PHE A 33 -1.46 2.51 1.80
N VAL A 34 -2.27 2.40 0.74
CA VAL A 34 -2.08 1.44 -0.36
C VAL A 34 -1.33 2.15 -1.48
N THR A 35 -0.34 1.53 -2.11
CA THR A 35 0.38 2.17 -3.21
C THR A 35 -0.54 2.46 -4.39
N SER A 36 -0.43 3.65 -5.00
CA SER A 36 -1.23 4.00 -6.18
C SER A 36 -0.75 3.32 -7.46
N VAL A 37 0.46 2.74 -7.44
CA VAL A 37 1.10 2.02 -8.54
C VAL A 37 1.93 0.85 -8.01
N GLY A 38 2.09 -0.19 -8.82
CA GLY A 38 3.01 -1.30 -8.56
C GLY A 38 4.44 -0.99 -9.01
N SER A 39 5.30 -2.03 -9.00
CA SER A 39 6.70 -1.92 -9.44
C SER A 39 6.87 -1.66 -10.94
N GLY A 40 5.83 -1.94 -11.75
CA GLY A 40 5.92 -2.01 -13.21
C GLY A 40 6.63 -3.26 -13.73
N LYS A 41 6.93 -4.22 -12.84
CA LYS A 41 7.58 -5.50 -13.13
C LYS A 41 6.87 -6.65 -12.38
N GLY A 42 5.54 -6.65 -12.38
CA GLY A 42 4.76 -7.63 -11.64
C GLY A 42 5.07 -7.59 -10.13
N ALA A 43 5.42 -8.74 -9.56
CA ALA A 43 5.78 -8.87 -8.15
C ALA A 43 7.28 -8.66 -7.87
N ASP A 44 8.10 -8.34 -8.87
CA ASP A 44 9.51 -8.04 -8.67
C ASP A 44 9.69 -6.60 -8.17
N PHE A 45 10.05 -6.47 -6.92
CA PHE A 45 10.45 -5.22 -6.26
C PHE A 45 11.96 -5.16 -5.98
N GLY A 46 12.72 -6.21 -6.30
CA GLY A 46 14.10 -6.37 -5.84
C GLY A 46 14.18 -6.77 -4.37
N GLY A 47 13.24 -7.60 -3.91
CA GLY A 47 13.12 -8.07 -2.52
C GLY A 47 12.46 -7.06 -1.57
N LEU A 48 12.49 -7.37 -0.26
CA LEU A 48 11.89 -6.50 0.77
C LEU A 48 12.47 -5.09 0.78
N ALA A 49 13.77 -4.95 0.57
CA ALA A 49 14.41 -3.64 0.57
C ALA A 49 13.91 -2.74 -0.57
N GLY A 50 13.70 -3.32 -1.75
CA GLY A 50 13.14 -2.59 -2.90
C GLY A 50 11.66 -2.25 -2.70
N ALA A 51 10.88 -3.15 -2.10
CA ALA A 51 9.49 -2.87 -1.74
C ALA A 51 9.37 -1.74 -0.70
N ASP A 52 10.24 -1.73 0.31
CA ASP A 52 10.31 -0.64 1.28
C ASP A 52 10.69 0.70 0.62
N LYS A 53 11.67 0.67 -0.29
CA LYS A 53 12.05 1.85 -1.07
C LYS A 53 10.88 2.36 -1.93
N HIS A 54 10.07 1.46 -2.50
CA HIS A 54 8.88 1.82 -3.26
C HIS A 54 7.87 2.56 -2.37
N CYS A 55 7.54 2.03 -1.19
CA CYS A 55 6.71 2.70 -0.19
C CYS A 55 7.29 4.07 0.21
N GLN A 56 8.59 4.13 0.51
CA GLN A 56 9.29 5.36 0.89
C GLN A 56 9.23 6.43 -0.20
N THR A 57 9.40 6.02 -1.47
CA THR A 57 9.36 6.93 -2.62
C THR A 57 7.97 7.53 -2.81
N LEU A 58 6.91 6.72 -2.73
CA LEU A 58 5.54 7.19 -2.87
C LEU A 58 5.13 8.10 -1.71
N ALA A 59 5.51 7.76 -0.49
CA ALA A 59 5.30 8.62 0.68
C ALA A 59 6.03 9.96 0.54
N ALA A 60 7.27 9.96 0.06
CA ALA A 60 8.04 11.18 -0.16
C ALA A 60 7.40 12.09 -1.22
N ALA A 61 6.83 11.52 -2.28
CA ALA A 61 6.17 12.27 -3.35
C ALA A 61 4.96 13.07 -2.87
N VAL A 62 4.36 12.71 -1.73
CA VAL A 62 3.24 13.43 -1.11
C VAL A 62 3.62 14.16 0.18
N GLY A 63 4.93 14.34 0.45
CA GLY A 63 5.41 15.09 1.61
C GLY A 63 5.46 14.31 2.92
N ALA A 64 5.26 12.98 2.88
CA ALA A 64 5.33 12.09 4.06
C ALA A 64 6.67 11.31 4.16
N GLY A 65 7.70 11.74 3.43
CA GLY A 65 8.99 11.06 3.33
C GLY A 65 9.90 11.18 4.56
N ASN A 66 9.54 12.01 5.54
CA ASN A 66 10.30 12.19 6.79
C ASN A 66 10.11 11.04 7.80
N ARG A 67 9.40 9.98 7.43
CA ARG A 67 9.16 8.78 8.22
C ARG A 67 9.76 7.58 7.51
N THR A 68 10.06 6.52 8.26
CA THR A 68 10.45 5.23 7.71
C THR A 68 9.19 4.46 7.28
N TRP A 69 9.11 4.12 6.01
CA TRP A 69 8.01 3.35 5.45
C TRP A 69 8.45 1.92 5.13
N ARG A 70 7.58 0.97 5.44
CA ARG A 70 7.79 -0.46 5.17
C ARG A 70 6.59 -1.04 4.43
N ALA A 71 6.88 -1.88 3.45
CA ALA A 71 5.87 -2.71 2.82
C ALA A 71 5.44 -3.84 3.76
N TYR A 72 4.15 -4.10 3.85
CA TYR A 72 3.60 -5.25 4.56
C TYR A 72 3.79 -6.51 3.72
N LEU A 73 4.95 -7.08 3.77
CA LEU A 73 5.34 -8.26 3.01
C LEU A 73 6.08 -9.26 3.91
N SER A 74 5.72 -10.54 3.80
CA SER A 74 6.51 -11.63 4.37
C SER A 74 7.53 -12.14 3.36
N ASN A 75 8.62 -12.75 3.84
CA ASN A 75 9.53 -13.58 3.06
C ASN A 75 9.53 -15.00 3.57
N SER A 76 9.56 -15.97 2.67
CA SER A 76 9.86 -17.36 2.99
C SER A 76 11.32 -17.52 3.41
N ALA A 77 11.61 -18.49 4.25
CA ALA A 77 13.00 -18.88 4.52
C ALA A 77 13.70 -19.31 3.22
N SER A 78 14.97 -18.94 3.05
CA SER A 78 15.74 -19.28 1.86
C SER A 78 17.21 -19.49 2.21
N GLY A 79 17.76 -20.67 1.94
CA GLY A 79 19.11 -21.03 2.36
C GLY A 79 19.29 -20.89 3.88
N SER A 80 20.27 -20.09 4.30
CA SER A 80 20.51 -19.77 5.73
C SER A 80 19.70 -18.58 6.23
N SER A 81 18.95 -17.89 5.37
CA SER A 81 18.14 -16.73 5.76
C SER A 81 16.82 -17.19 6.35
N PRO A 82 16.47 -16.77 7.60
CA PRO A 82 15.21 -17.12 8.21
C PRO A 82 14.03 -16.45 7.48
N ALA A 83 12.83 -16.99 7.68
CA ALA A 83 11.60 -16.33 7.24
C ALA A 83 11.44 -14.96 7.93
N VAL A 84 10.80 -14.03 7.23
CA VAL A 84 10.48 -12.70 7.74
C VAL A 84 8.97 -12.52 7.76
N ASN A 85 8.42 -12.20 8.92
CA ASN A 85 6.99 -11.96 9.06
C ASN A 85 6.64 -10.50 8.71
N ALA A 86 5.59 -10.27 7.95
CA ALA A 86 5.13 -8.93 7.61
C ALA A 86 4.76 -8.12 8.88
N ARG A 87 4.10 -8.76 9.84
CA ARG A 87 3.67 -8.14 11.10
C ARG A 87 4.81 -7.55 11.94
N ASP A 88 6.01 -8.14 11.83
CA ASP A 88 7.17 -7.73 12.63
C ASP A 88 7.94 -6.56 12.00
N ARG A 89 7.59 -6.16 10.77
CA ARG A 89 8.28 -5.13 10.00
C ARG A 89 7.64 -3.74 10.09
N ILE A 90 6.37 -3.66 10.43
CA ILE A 90 5.54 -2.46 10.26
C ILE A 90 5.45 -1.56 11.51
N GLY A 91 6.21 -1.85 12.57
CA GLY A 91 6.13 -1.10 13.82
C GLY A 91 4.97 -1.55 14.72
N LYS A 92 4.51 -0.66 15.60
CA LYS A 92 3.54 -1.01 16.65
C LYS A 92 2.17 -0.31 16.51
N GLY A 93 2.05 0.64 15.55
CA GLY A 93 0.85 1.47 15.39
C GLY A 93 0.86 2.73 16.28
N PRO A 94 -0.21 3.49 16.39
CA PRO A 94 -1.40 3.35 15.56
C PRO A 94 -1.15 3.72 14.10
N TRP A 95 -1.95 3.15 13.19
CA TRP A 95 -1.88 3.46 11.77
C TRP A 95 -3.18 4.10 11.29
N GLN A 96 -3.04 5.19 10.55
CA GLN A 96 -4.16 5.92 9.96
C GLN A 96 -3.83 6.34 8.53
N ASN A 97 -4.87 6.45 7.71
CA ASN A 97 -4.76 6.93 6.34
C ASN A 97 -4.55 8.46 6.29
N VAL A 98 -4.44 9.01 5.09
CA VAL A 98 -4.24 10.45 4.88
C VAL A 98 -5.41 11.32 5.35
N LYS A 99 -6.62 10.76 5.48
CA LYS A 99 -7.81 11.46 6.00
C LYS A 99 -7.92 11.41 7.53
N GLY A 100 -7.04 10.65 8.20
CA GLY A 100 -7.06 10.47 9.64
C GLY A 100 -7.91 9.29 10.11
N ASP A 101 -8.50 8.49 9.19
CA ASP A 101 -9.22 7.28 9.58
C ASP A 101 -8.22 6.27 10.13
N VAL A 102 -8.40 5.86 11.38
CA VAL A 102 -7.56 4.85 12.03
C VAL A 102 -7.87 3.48 11.42
N ILE A 103 -6.84 2.82 10.91
CA ILE A 103 -6.89 1.46 10.36
C ILE A 103 -6.81 0.42 11.47
N ALA A 104 -5.87 0.62 12.39
CA ALA A 104 -5.70 -0.21 13.58
C ALA A 104 -4.84 0.55 14.60
N LYS A 105 -5.07 0.30 15.88
CA LYS A 105 -4.32 0.91 16.99
C LYS A 105 -2.98 0.23 17.21
N ASP A 106 -2.93 -1.07 16.94
CA ASP A 106 -1.76 -1.91 17.15
C ASP A 106 -1.78 -3.16 16.23
N VAL A 107 -0.74 -3.98 16.34
CA VAL A 107 -0.58 -5.21 15.55
C VAL A 107 -1.69 -6.22 15.82
N ALA A 108 -2.19 -6.32 17.04
CA ALA A 108 -3.24 -7.27 17.41
C ALA A 108 -4.58 -6.86 16.76
N GLU A 109 -4.95 -5.60 16.84
CA GLU A 109 -6.15 -5.08 16.18
C GLU A 109 -6.03 -5.17 14.65
N LEU A 110 -4.85 -4.93 14.08
CA LEU A 110 -4.61 -5.05 12.63
C LEU A 110 -4.89 -6.48 12.11
N HIS A 111 -4.53 -7.51 12.86
CA HIS A 111 -4.76 -8.92 12.49
C HIS A 111 -6.06 -9.49 13.08
N GLY A 112 -6.82 -8.67 13.79
CA GLY A 112 -8.13 -8.98 14.34
C GLY A 112 -9.24 -8.14 13.70
N ASN A 113 -9.81 -7.23 14.49
CA ASN A 113 -10.93 -6.38 14.08
C ASN A 113 -10.46 -4.99 13.62
N ASN A 114 -9.72 -4.94 12.51
CA ASN A 114 -9.24 -3.69 11.92
C ASN A 114 -10.33 -2.99 11.07
N ASN A 115 -10.09 -1.70 10.78
CA ASN A 115 -10.96 -0.86 9.97
C ASN A 115 -10.49 -0.75 8.50
N LEU A 116 -9.85 -1.78 7.95
CA LEU A 116 -9.40 -1.78 6.56
C LEU A 116 -10.56 -2.21 5.66
N THR A 117 -11.02 -1.29 4.84
CA THR A 117 -12.14 -1.43 3.90
C THR A 117 -11.80 -0.68 2.61
N LYS A 118 -12.61 -0.82 1.55
CA LYS A 118 -12.44 -0.05 0.30
C LYS A 118 -12.37 1.48 0.54
N GLN A 119 -13.11 1.99 1.53
CA GLN A 119 -13.19 3.43 1.82
C GLN A 119 -12.01 3.94 2.66
N THR A 120 -11.38 3.07 3.43
CA THR A 120 -10.27 3.43 4.33
C THR A 120 -8.90 3.03 3.80
N ALA A 121 -8.82 2.03 2.90
CA ALA A 121 -7.61 1.61 2.19
C ALA A 121 -7.26 2.59 1.06
N LEU A 122 -6.95 3.83 1.44
CA LEU A 122 -6.65 4.91 0.50
C LEU A 122 -5.21 4.83 0.01
N SER A 123 -4.98 5.35 -1.20
CA SER A 123 -3.61 5.52 -1.70
C SER A 123 -2.88 6.62 -0.94
N GLU A 124 -1.56 6.75 -1.16
CA GLU A 124 -0.75 7.85 -0.62
C GLU A 124 -1.28 9.24 -1.03
N LYS A 125 -2.03 9.30 -2.13
CA LYS A 125 -2.66 10.53 -2.65
C LYS A 125 -4.06 10.79 -2.07
N GLY A 126 -4.56 9.89 -1.21
CA GLY A 126 -5.92 9.97 -0.64
C GLY A 126 -7.04 9.53 -1.59
N ALA A 127 -6.70 8.93 -2.71
CA ALA A 127 -7.68 8.35 -3.63
C ALA A 127 -8.11 6.96 -3.15
N VAL A 128 -9.37 6.63 -3.40
CA VAL A 128 -9.89 5.27 -3.22
C VAL A 128 -9.23 4.36 -4.27
N VAL A 129 -8.70 3.23 -3.83
CA VAL A 129 -8.16 2.20 -4.73
C VAL A 129 -9.34 1.40 -5.29
N ASN A 130 -9.29 1.09 -6.58
CA ASN A 130 -10.32 0.30 -7.22
C ASN A 130 -10.45 -1.07 -6.56
N GLY A 131 -11.67 -1.44 -6.23
CA GLY A 131 -12.02 -2.73 -5.63
C GLY A 131 -12.59 -3.71 -6.65
N ARG A 132 -13.10 -4.83 -6.14
CA ARG A 132 -13.83 -5.81 -6.94
C ARG A 132 -15.07 -5.16 -7.55
N GLY A 133 -15.26 -5.37 -8.86
CA GLY A 133 -16.35 -4.77 -9.62
C GLY A 133 -16.03 -3.41 -10.25
N ASP A 134 -14.93 -2.77 -9.87
CA ASP A 134 -14.43 -1.58 -10.58
C ASP A 134 -13.61 -1.96 -11.82
N THR A 135 -13.38 -1.00 -12.71
CA THR A 135 -12.54 -1.17 -13.90
C THR A 135 -11.42 -0.14 -13.92
N PRO A 136 -10.13 -0.54 -13.88
CA PRO A 136 -9.65 -1.92 -13.68
C PRO A 136 -9.90 -2.42 -12.25
N ASN A 137 -10.07 -3.76 -12.08
CA ASN A 137 -10.07 -4.36 -10.77
C ASN A 137 -8.64 -4.37 -10.19
N GLN A 138 -8.47 -3.88 -8.96
CA GLN A 138 -7.16 -3.74 -8.28
C GLN A 138 -7.26 -4.13 -6.81
N HIS A 139 -8.23 -4.99 -6.44
CA HIS A 139 -8.49 -5.28 -5.04
C HIS A 139 -7.46 -6.20 -4.37
N ASP A 140 -6.69 -6.95 -5.15
CA ASP A 140 -5.63 -7.81 -4.66
C ASP A 140 -4.38 -7.00 -4.32
N ILE A 141 -3.97 -7.04 -3.06
CA ILE A 141 -2.73 -6.42 -2.57
C ILE A 141 -1.74 -7.54 -2.22
N LEU A 142 -0.50 -7.43 -2.69
CA LEU A 142 0.56 -8.39 -2.40
C LEU A 142 0.93 -8.38 -0.92
N THR A 143 1.06 -9.56 -0.30
CA THR A 143 1.41 -9.71 1.13
C THR A 143 2.34 -10.88 1.41
N GLY A 144 2.16 -12.02 0.75
CA GLY A 144 2.90 -13.26 1.04
C GLY A 144 2.72 -13.76 2.47
N SER A 145 1.62 -13.39 3.14
CA SER A 145 1.43 -13.57 4.59
C SER A 145 0.26 -14.47 4.91
N GLN A 146 0.36 -15.18 6.03
CA GLN A 146 -0.77 -15.83 6.69
C GLN A 146 -1.73 -14.80 7.31
N PRO A 147 -2.96 -15.17 7.71
CA PRO A 147 -3.93 -14.24 8.28
C PRO A 147 -3.41 -13.48 9.50
N ASP A 148 -2.54 -14.08 10.31
CA ASP A 148 -1.92 -13.47 11.49
C ASP A 148 -0.69 -12.60 11.17
N GLY A 149 -0.32 -12.48 9.89
CA GLY A 149 0.82 -11.69 9.41
C GLY A 149 2.17 -12.39 9.48
N THR A 150 2.20 -13.70 9.79
CA THR A 150 3.42 -14.50 9.75
C THR A 150 3.70 -15.01 8.34
N ALA A 151 4.94 -15.38 8.06
CA ALA A 151 5.33 -16.03 6.82
C ALA A 151 4.78 -17.48 6.76
N PHE A 152 4.51 -17.95 5.54
CA PHE A 152 4.20 -19.36 5.34
C PHE A 152 5.45 -20.23 5.56
N ALA A 153 5.27 -21.36 6.21
CA ALA A 153 6.28 -22.42 6.29
C ALA A 153 6.21 -23.31 5.05
N GLY A 154 7.29 -24.05 4.79
CA GLY A 154 7.38 -25.01 3.69
C GLY A 154 8.08 -24.44 2.45
N SER A 155 8.07 -25.25 1.38
CA SER A 155 8.82 -24.97 0.14
C SER A 155 8.01 -24.28 -0.95
N ASP A 156 6.70 -24.17 -0.78
CA ASP A 156 5.83 -23.55 -1.77
C ASP A 156 6.11 -22.05 -1.89
N ASP A 157 6.30 -21.57 -3.12
CA ASP A 157 6.49 -20.15 -3.36
C ASP A 157 5.18 -19.40 -3.13
N LYS A 158 5.14 -18.58 -2.07
CA LYS A 158 4.01 -17.73 -1.66
C LYS A 158 4.35 -16.23 -1.77
N THR A 159 5.52 -15.90 -2.33
CA THR A 159 6.12 -14.57 -2.29
C THR A 159 6.77 -14.17 -3.62
N CYS A 160 6.48 -14.88 -4.72
CA CYS A 160 7.16 -14.67 -6.01
C CYS A 160 8.69 -14.62 -5.84
N GLY A 161 9.27 -15.67 -5.23
CA GLY A 161 10.70 -15.77 -4.98
C GLY A 161 11.23 -14.68 -4.07
N ASN A 162 10.51 -14.40 -2.99
CA ASN A 162 10.84 -13.31 -2.06
C ASN A 162 10.90 -11.94 -2.77
N TRP A 163 9.90 -11.68 -3.64
CA TRP A 163 9.70 -10.42 -4.34
C TRP A 163 10.78 -10.09 -5.37
N THR A 164 11.32 -11.13 -6.03
CA THR A 164 12.35 -11.01 -7.05
C THR A 164 11.97 -11.62 -8.40
N LYS A 165 10.74 -12.18 -8.51
CA LYS A 165 10.24 -12.78 -9.75
C LYS A 165 9.21 -11.89 -10.43
N SER A 166 9.28 -11.86 -11.76
CA SER A 166 8.34 -11.18 -12.66
C SER A 166 7.89 -12.07 -13.83
N GLY A 167 8.13 -13.37 -13.75
CA GLY A 167 7.76 -14.35 -14.77
C GLY A 167 6.35 -14.91 -14.58
N THR A 168 6.00 -15.87 -15.42
CA THR A 168 4.72 -16.59 -15.36
C THR A 168 4.72 -17.70 -14.31
N ASP A 169 5.90 -18.10 -13.83
CA ASP A 169 6.11 -19.11 -12.79
C ASP A 169 6.05 -18.49 -11.38
N GLY A 170 5.74 -19.34 -10.41
CA GLY A 170 5.58 -18.94 -9.01
C GLY A 170 4.25 -18.29 -8.71
N SER A 171 4.07 -17.89 -7.48
CA SER A 171 2.89 -17.16 -7.02
C SER A 171 3.18 -16.33 -5.77
N ALA A 172 2.34 -15.36 -5.49
CA ALA A 172 2.32 -14.65 -4.22
C ALA A 172 0.93 -14.71 -3.59
N ILE A 173 0.86 -14.78 -2.28
CA ILE A 173 -0.42 -14.60 -1.58
C ILE A 173 -0.78 -13.11 -1.60
N VAL A 174 -2.06 -12.85 -1.86
CA VAL A 174 -2.68 -11.53 -1.84
C VAL A 174 -3.75 -11.44 -0.76
N GLY A 175 -4.13 -10.22 -0.42
CA GLY A 175 -5.30 -9.92 0.37
C GLY A 175 -6.21 -8.92 -0.33
N HIS A 176 -7.49 -8.92 0.01
CA HIS A 176 -8.50 -8.05 -0.57
C HIS A 176 -8.68 -6.78 0.28
N HIS A 177 -8.18 -5.64 -0.20
CA HIS A 177 -8.29 -4.38 0.55
C HIS A 177 -9.74 -3.93 0.76
N ASP A 178 -10.65 -4.37 -0.10
CA ASP A 178 -12.08 -4.07 -0.05
C ASP A 178 -12.90 -5.14 0.69
N ARG A 179 -12.25 -6.23 1.18
CA ARG A 179 -12.86 -7.39 1.83
C ARG A 179 -13.99 -8.00 1.03
N THR A 180 -13.85 -8.01 -0.30
CA THR A 180 -14.85 -8.56 -1.22
C THR A 180 -14.23 -9.70 -2.02
N GLY A 181 -14.79 -10.90 -1.93
CA GLY A 181 -14.34 -12.08 -2.66
C GLY A 181 -15.42 -12.67 -3.55
N LEU A 182 -15.22 -13.93 -3.95
CA LEU A 182 -16.22 -14.72 -4.73
C LEU A 182 -17.37 -15.20 -3.84
N ASP A 183 -17.11 -15.32 -2.55
CA ASP A 183 -18.05 -15.77 -1.52
C ASP A 183 -17.76 -15.06 -0.18
N THR A 184 -18.39 -15.49 0.90
CA THR A 184 -18.23 -14.93 2.25
C THR A 184 -17.34 -15.75 3.15
N SER A 185 -16.52 -16.66 2.61
CA SER A 185 -15.56 -17.43 3.39
C SER A 185 -14.48 -16.54 4.00
N PRO A 186 -13.87 -16.91 5.15
CA PRO A 186 -12.83 -16.11 5.77
C PRO A 186 -11.67 -15.74 4.82
N PRO A 187 -11.14 -16.64 3.98
CA PRO A 187 -10.12 -16.24 2.99
C PRO A 187 -10.61 -15.20 2.00
N ALA A 188 -11.85 -15.35 1.46
CA ALA A 188 -12.41 -14.42 0.49
C ALA A 188 -12.58 -12.99 1.04
N LEU A 189 -12.73 -12.85 2.35
CA LEU A 189 -12.87 -11.57 3.06
C LEU A 189 -11.56 -11.11 3.74
N SER A 190 -10.45 -11.84 3.57
CA SER A 190 -9.19 -11.53 4.21
C SER A 190 -8.47 -10.36 3.53
N TRP A 191 -8.11 -9.36 4.31
CA TRP A 191 -7.37 -8.22 3.81
C TRP A 191 -5.90 -8.55 3.46
N ASN A 192 -5.33 -9.62 4.03
CA ASN A 192 -3.91 -9.95 3.89
C ASN A 192 -3.61 -11.39 3.47
N SER A 193 -4.58 -12.30 3.43
CA SER A 193 -4.33 -13.72 3.15
C SER A 193 -5.53 -14.38 2.48
N SER A 194 -5.78 -14.02 1.22
CA SER A 194 -6.95 -14.50 0.48
C SER A 194 -6.62 -15.70 -0.40
N HIS A 195 -5.86 -15.50 -1.45
CA HIS A 195 -5.53 -16.54 -2.44
C HIS A 195 -4.17 -16.27 -3.10
N PRO A 196 -3.57 -17.25 -3.79
CA PRO A 196 -2.37 -17.04 -4.60
C PRO A 196 -2.70 -16.32 -5.92
N THR A 197 -1.72 -15.59 -6.47
CA THR A 197 -1.72 -15.10 -7.85
C THR A 197 -1.50 -16.24 -8.86
N LYS A 198 -1.84 -16.03 -10.14
CA LYS A 198 -1.62 -17.01 -11.22
C LYS A 198 -0.24 -16.92 -11.88
N GLY A 199 0.64 -16.09 -11.35
CA GLY A 199 1.99 -15.85 -11.80
C GLY A 199 2.55 -14.63 -11.09
N CYS A 200 3.82 -14.32 -11.37
CA CYS A 200 4.51 -13.18 -10.77
C CYS A 200 4.62 -11.97 -11.71
N ASN A 201 4.23 -12.13 -12.99
CA ASN A 201 4.17 -11.06 -13.98
C ASN A 201 2.88 -10.24 -13.86
N ASP A 202 2.83 -9.09 -14.52
CA ASP A 202 1.67 -8.18 -14.48
C ASP A 202 0.37 -8.87 -14.92
N ASP A 203 0.40 -9.72 -15.95
CA ASP A 203 -0.79 -10.42 -16.43
C ASP A 203 -1.28 -11.48 -15.44
N GLY A 204 -0.36 -12.20 -14.78
CA GLY A 204 -0.67 -13.15 -13.71
C GLY A 204 -1.35 -12.46 -12.53
N LEU A 205 -0.87 -11.27 -12.14
CA LEU A 205 -1.48 -10.45 -11.08
C LEU A 205 -2.85 -9.93 -11.49
N LYS A 206 -2.97 -9.35 -12.68
CA LYS A 206 -4.25 -8.80 -13.21
C LYS A 206 -5.32 -9.88 -13.36
N SER A 207 -4.95 -11.10 -13.72
CA SER A 207 -5.89 -12.20 -13.95
C SER A 207 -6.65 -12.63 -12.69
N THR A 208 -6.18 -12.24 -11.51
CA THR A 208 -6.84 -12.49 -10.23
C THR A 208 -7.45 -11.24 -9.60
N GLY A 209 -7.19 -10.06 -10.16
CA GLY A 209 -7.74 -8.79 -9.69
C GLY A 209 -6.70 -7.87 -9.03
N GLY A 210 -5.42 -8.10 -9.31
CA GLY A 210 -4.32 -7.30 -8.77
C GLY A 210 -3.68 -6.35 -9.77
N ALA A 211 -2.82 -5.49 -9.26
CA ALA A 211 -1.99 -4.57 -10.04
C ALA A 211 -0.57 -4.42 -9.44
N GLY A 212 -0.13 -5.40 -8.64
CA GLY A 212 1.15 -5.35 -7.95
C GLY A 212 1.21 -4.26 -6.86
N LEU A 213 0.08 -3.92 -6.26
CA LEU A 213 0.01 -2.91 -5.20
C LEU A 213 0.44 -3.48 -3.86
N LEU A 214 0.90 -2.60 -2.96
CA LEU A 214 1.37 -2.91 -1.62
C LEU A 214 0.61 -2.12 -0.56
N TYR A 215 0.48 -2.69 0.63
CA TYR A 215 0.20 -1.93 1.85
C TYR A 215 1.52 -1.36 2.39
N CYS A 216 1.55 -0.07 2.68
CA CYS A 216 2.69 0.63 3.25
C CYS A 216 2.34 1.15 4.64
N PHE A 217 3.20 0.85 5.60
CA PHE A 217 3.04 1.25 7.00
C PHE A 217 4.23 2.05 7.47
N LYS A 218 3.99 3.06 8.31
CA LYS A 218 5.05 3.72 9.06
C LYS A 218 5.63 2.72 10.08
N ALA A 219 6.92 2.44 9.99
CA ALA A 219 7.68 1.62 10.92
C ALA A 219 8.45 2.52 11.90
N GLY A 220 8.39 2.20 13.19
CA GLY A 220 9.08 2.96 14.23
C GLY A 220 8.33 4.18 14.74
#